data_c4bfc0b1b14bfbc8d1ebe798d3527c19
#
_entry.id   c4bfc0b1b14bfbc8d1ebe798d3527c19
#
_cell.length_a   1.000
_cell.length_b   1.000
_cell.length_c   1.000
_cell.angle_alpha   90.00
_cell.angle_beta   90.00
_cell.angle_gamma   90.00
#
_symmetry.space_group_name_H-M   'P 1'
#
loop_
_entity.id
_entity.type
_entity.pdbx_description
1 polymer ?
#
loop_
_entity_poly.entity_id
_entity_poly.type
_entity_poly.pdbx_seq_one_letter_code
_entity_poly.pdbx_strand_id
1 'polypeptide(L)'
;MDRERYLKELEGEHVVIKRLFSEIGRAIERKDSRDIGWLSEKLNELKMLLLGHVYREDEMLYKDLREEAVKLNQDALLPALDMFMESMQGLSVAAVEFFNKYDTTEKIRENLAELERELAGISEAIDKRMKSEEGSLFNIYKAYFHL
;
A
#
# COMPACT_ATOMS: atom_id res chain seq x y z
N MET A 1 10.75 -20.91 6.91
CA MET A 1 10.21 -19.54 6.85
C MET A 1 9.00 -19.44 7.77
N ASP A 2 8.90 -18.34 8.51
CA ASP A 2 7.81 -18.11 9.47
C ASP A 2 6.69 -17.29 8.83
N ARG A 3 5.62 -17.95 8.42
CA ARG A 3 4.46 -17.32 7.78
C ARG A 3 3.67 -16.43 8.74
N GLU A 4 3.61 -16.80 10.00
CA GLU A 4 2.94 -15.97 11.02
C GLU A 4 3.64 -14.63 11.17
N ARG A 5 4.96 -14.66 11.28
CA ARG A 5 5.77 -13.45 11.37
C ARG A 5 5.64 -12.59 10.11
N TYR A 6 5.68 -13.23 8.93
CA TYR A 6 5.50 -12.54 7.65
C TYR A 6 4.17 -11.80 7.61
N LEU A 7 3.07 -12.46 7.98
CA LEU A 7 1.75 -11.84 7.97
C LEU A 7 1.66 -10.69 8.97
N LYS A 8 2.23 -10.84 10.16
CA LYS A 8 2.27 -9.76 11.16
C LYS A 8 3.06 -8.56 10.66
N GLU A 9 4.14 -8.79 9.92
CA GLU A 9 4.91 -7.72 9.30
C GLU A 9 4.08 -6.97 8.27
N LEU A 10 3.32 -7.66 7.42
CA LEU A 10 2.41 -7.02 6.46
C LEU A 10 1.35 -6.18 7.18
N GLU A 11 0.74 -6.71 8.22
CA GLU A 11 -0.27 -5.99 9.02
C GLU A 11 0.36 -4.75 9.68
N GLY A 12 1.56 -4.87 10.22
CA GLY A 12 2.30 -3.76 10.82
C GLY A 12 2.65 -2.68 9.80
N GLU A 13 2.99 -3.06 8.58
CA GLU A 13 3.25 -2.12 7.50
C GLU A 13 2.00 -1.32 7.12
N HIS A 14 0.83 -1.94 7.13
CA HIS A 14 -0.45 -1.23 6.92
C HIS A 14 -0.61 -0.09 7.94
N VAL A 15 -0.29 -0.34 9.20
CA VAL A 15 -0.38 0.67 10.26
C VAL A 15 0.56 1.84 9.99
N VAL A 16 1.80 1.55 9.59
CA VAL A 16 2.81 2.58 9.32
C VAL A 16 2.43 3.39 8.07
N ILE A 17 1.96 2.72 7.02
CA ILE A 17 1.50 3.38 5.79
C ILE A 17 0.38 4.37 6.09
N LYS A 18 -0.64 3.96 6.85
CA LYS A 18 -1.75 4.83 7.26
C LYS A 18 -1.26 6.03 8.05
N ARG A 19 -0.33 5.80 8.98
CA ARG A 19 0.25 6.86 9.81
C ARG A 19 0.98 7.90 8.95
N LEU A 20 1.79 7.45 7.99
CA LEU A 20 2.52 8.35 7.10
C LEU A 20 1.57 9.20 6.24
N PHE A 21 0.54 8.60 5.65
CA PHE A 21 -0.47 9.36 4.92
C PHE A 21 -1.11 10.43 5.81
N SER A 22 -1.46 10.08 7.03
CA SER A 22 -2.10 11.00 7.99
C SER A 22 -1.15 12.14 8.38
N GLU A 23 0.10 11.84 8.69
CA GLU A 23 1.11 12.84 9.07
C GLU A 23 1.37 13.83 7.94
N ILE A 24 1.53 13.32 6.71
CA ILE A 24 1.77 14.14 5.53
C ILE A 24 0.55 15.03 5.27
N GLY A 25 -0.66 14.47 5.32
CA GLY A 25 -1.89 15.22 5.11
C GLY A 25 -2.05 16.37 6.11
N ARG A 26 -1.74 16.15 7.38
CA ARG A 26 -1.79 17.19 8.42
C ARG A 26 -0.76 18.29 8.17
N ALA A 27 0.45 17.92 7.75
CA ALA A 27 1.50 18.90 7.46
C ALA A 27 1.11 19.81 6.29
N ILE A 28 0.47 19.25 5.27
CA ILE A 28 -0.02 20.03 4.12
C ILE A 28 -1.13 20.98 4.56
N GLU A 29 -2.06 20.53 5.40
CA GLU A 29 -3.16 21.37 5.92
C GLU A 29 -2.65 22.60 6.68
N ARG A 30 -1.55 22.44 7.43
CA ARG A 30 -0.95 23.57 8.17
C ARG A 30 -0.34 24.63 7.26
N LYS A 31 -0.08 24.30 5.99
CA LYS A 31 0.47 25.22 4.98
C LYS A 31 1.75 25.92 5.42
N ASP A 32 2.57 25.24 6.21
CA ASP A 32 3.84 25.79 6.68
C ASP A 32 4.93 25.51 5.64
N SER A 33 5.39 26.59 4.98
CA SER A 33 6.40 26.49 3.92
C SER A 33 7.75 25.96 4.41
N ARG A 34 8.01 26.00 5.72
CA ARG A 34 9.25 25.48 6.29
C ARG A 34 9.30 23.96 6.27
N ASP A 35 8.13 23.32 6.13
CA ASP A 35 8.00 21.87 6.16
C ASP A 35 8.16 21.22 4.78
N ILE A 36 8.48 22.00 3.72
CA ILE A 36 8.59 21.43 2.36
C ILE A 36 9.66 20.35 2.28
N GLY A 37 10.84 20.56 2.91
CA GLY A 37 11.89 19.55 2.96
C GLY A 37 11.44 18.28 3.68
N TRP A 38 10.74 18.47 4.80
CA TRP A 38 10.16 17.35 5.56
C TRP A 38 9.12 16.60 4.72
N LEU A 39 8.25 17.33 4.01
CA LEU A 39 7.24 16.71 3.11
C LEU A 39 7.91 15.87 2.03
N SER A 40 8.98 16.39 1.41
CA SER A 40 9.72 15.66 0.39
C SER A 40 10.31 14.36 0.94
N GLU A 41 10.92 14.41 2.12
CA GLU A 41 11.48 13.23 2.78
C GLU A 41 10.40 12.21 3.12
N LYS A 42 9.27 12.66 3.67
CA LYS A 42 8.16 11.78 4.06
C LYS A 42 7.47 11.15 2.86
N LEU A 43 7.30 11.89 1.78
CA LEU A 43 6.75 11.34 0.53
C LEU A 43 7.66 10.25 -0.02
N ASN A 44 8.98 10.44 0.03
CA ASN A 44 9.92 9.42 -0.41
C ASN A 44 9.89 8.19 0.50
N GLU A 45 9.81 8.39 1.81
CA GLU A 45 9.69 7.32 2.79
C GLU A 45 8.42 6.50 2.54
N LEU A 46 7.28 7.18 2.33
CA LEU A 46 6.01 6.54 2.00
C LEU A 46 6.08 5.74 0.70
N LYS A 47 6.70 6.32 -0.33
CA LYS A 47 6.92 5.64 -1.62
C LYS A 47 7.67 4.33 -1.43
N MET A 48 8.80 4.37 -0.74
CA MET A 48 9.65 3.19 -0.54
C MET A 48 8.92 2.11 0.27
N LEU A 49 8.22 2.53 1.32
CA LEU A 49 7.48 1.60 2.16
C LEU A 49 6.33 0.96 1.41
N LEU A 50 5.53 1.75 0.69
CA LEU A 50 4.36 1.27 -0.05
C LEU A 50 4.77 0.30 -1.17
N LEU A 51 5.75 0.67 -1.98
CA LEU A 51 6.21 -0.17 -3.09
C LEU A 51 6.88 -1.45 -2.58
N GLY A 52 7.65 -1.36 -1.49
CA GLY A 52 8.24 -2.53 -0.86
C GLY A 52 7.19 -3.48 -0.29
N HIS A 53 6.13 -2.94 0.31
CA HIS A 53 5.01 -3.72 0.84
C HIS A 53 4.31 -4.50 -0.29
N VAL A 54 3.97 -3.82 -1.39
CA VAL A 54 3.33 -4.44 -2.55
C VAL A 54 4.21 -5.55 -3.14
N TYR A 55 5.50 -5.29 -3.26
CA TYR A 55 6.45 -6.27 -3.76
C TYR A 55 6.45 -7.54 -2.90
N ARG A 56 6.46 -7.40 -1.58
CA ARG A 56 6.44 -8.55 -0.67
C ARG A 56 5.13 -9.33 -0.75
N GLU A 57 4.01 -8.65 -0.94
CA GLU A 57 2.72 -9.33 -1.15
C GLU A 57 2.74 -10.15 -2.44
N ASP A 58 3.23 -9.57 -3.53
CA ASP A 58 3.30 -10.26 -4.83
C ASP A 58 4.22 -11.48 -4.78
N GLU A 59 5.38 -11.35 -4.13
CA GLU A 59 6.38 -12.41 -4.08
C GLU A 59 5.99 -13.59 -3.18
N MET A 60 5.12 -13.38 -2.21
CA MET A 60 4.83 -14.41 -1.24
C MET A 60 3.34 -14.60 -0.94
N LEU A 61 2.61 -13.56 -0.57
CA LEU A 61 1.20 -13.70 -0.19
C LEU A 61 0.37 -14.30 -1.31
N TYR A 62 0.38 -13.68 -2.48
CA TYR A 62 -0.39 -14.15 -3.63
C TYR A 62 0.10 -15.50 -4.14
N LYS A 63 1.42 -15.69 -4.17
CA LYS A 63 2.01 -16.95 -4.59
C LYS A 63 1.56 -18.09 -3.70
N ASP A 64 1.69 -17.92 -2.38
CA ASP A 64 1.28 -18.94 -1.41
C ASP A 64 -0.21 -19.23 -1.51
N LEU A 65 -1.06 -18.19 -1.63
CA LEU A 65 -2.49 -18.34 -1.76
C LEU A 65 -2.87 -19.15 -3.02
N ARG A 66 -2.22 -18.85 -4.14
CA ARG A 66 -2.48 -19.56 -5.40
C ARG A 66 -2.05 -21.02 -5.32
N GLU A 67 -0.88 -21.28 -4.79
CA GLU A 67 -0.35 -22.64 -4.65
C GLU A 67 -1.25 -23.50 -3.74
N GLU A 68 -1.68 -22.97 -2.61
CA GLU A 68 -2.56 -23.68 -1.69
C GLU A 68 -3.97 -23.89 -2.28
N ALA A 69 -4.50 -22.90 -3.00
CA ALA A 69 -5.80 -23.04 -3.66
C ALA A 69 -5.79 -24.21 -4.65
N VAL A 70 -4.74 -24.31 -5.46
CA VAL A 70 -4.58 -25.44 -6.41
C VAL A 70 -4.43 -26.76 -5.65
N LYS A 71 -3.57 -26.80 -4.65
CA LYS A 71 -3.28 -27.99 -3.84
C LYS A 71 -4.55 -28.53 -3.14
N LEU A 72 -5.43 -27.65 -2.70
CA LEU A 72 -6.65 -27.99 -2.00
C LEU A 72 -7.87 -28.12 -2.92
N ASN A 73 -7.65 -28.14 -4.23
CA ASN A 73 -8.71 -28.22 -5.25
C ASN A 73 -9.70 -27.06 -5.16
N GLN A 74 -9.21 -25.87 -4.82
CA GLN A 74 -10.00 -24.65 -4.75
C GLN A 74 -9.66 -23.69 -5.89
N ASP A 75 -9.48 -24.21 -7.08
CA ASP A 75 -9.09 -23.46 -8.28
C ASP A 75 -10.08 -22.33 -8.61
N ALA A 76 -11.33 -22.44 -8.15
CA ALA A 76 -12.35 -21.40 -8.33
C ALA A 76 -11.96 -20.08 -7.66
N LEU A 77 -11.01 -20.07 -6.71
CA LEU A 77 -10.49 -18.86 -6.08
C LEU A 77 -9.48 -18.10 -6.97
N LEU A 78 -8.87 -18.78 -7.95
CA LEU A 78 -7.81 -18.19 -8.76
C LEU A 78 -8.24 -16.91 -9.48
N PRO A 79 -9.41 -16.85 -10.15
CA PRO A 79 -9.85 -15.61 -10.78
C PRO A 79 -9.99 -14.45 -9.80
N ALA A 80 -10.49 -14.70 -8.59
CA ALA A 80 -10.62 -13.66 -7.56
C ALA A 80 -9.25 -13.14 -7.09
N LEU A 81 -8.29 -14.06 -6.87
CA LEU A 81 -6.92 -13.69 -6.50
C LEU A 81 -6.26 -12.87 -7.61
N ASP A 82 -6.45 -13.26 -8.87
CA ASP A 82 -5.92 -12.53 -10.02
C ASP A 82 -6.51 -11.12 -10.11
N MET A 83 -7.82 -10.96 -9.86
CA MET A 83 -8.45 -9.65 -9.85
C MET A 83 -7.90 -8.76 -8.74
N PHE A 84 -7.66 -9.31 -7.55
CA PHE A 84 -7.02 -8.59 -6.45
C PHE A 84 -5.64 -8.09 -6.86
N MET A 85 -4.83 -8.97 -7.43
CA MET A 85 -3.47 -8.65 -7.85
C MET A 85 -3.44 -7.58 -8.94
N GLU A 86 -4.30 -7.71 -9.97
CA GLU A 86 -4.41 -6.74 -11.06
C GLU A 86 -4.86 -5.37 -10.55
N SER A 87 -5.84 -5.34 -9.65
CA SER A 87 -6.31 -4.10 -9.03
C SER A 87 -5.19 -3.40 -8.27
N MET A 88 -4.38 -4.16 -7.54
CA MET A 88 -3.23 -3.59 -6.81
C MET A 88 -2.14 -3.09 -7.76
N GLN A 89 -1.90 -3.77 -8.86
CA GLN A 89 -0.93 -3.34 -9.87
C GLN A 89 -1.35 -1.98 -10.47
N GLY A 90 -2.64 -1.81 -10.79
CA GLY A 90 -3.16 -0.54 -11.27
C GLY A 90 -3.00 0.59 -10.26
N LEU A 91 -3.27 0.30 -8.99
CA LEU A 91 -3.11 1.26 -7.90
C LEU A 91 -1.63 1.62 -7.68
N SER A 92 -0.73 0.63 -7.83
CA SER A 92 0.72 0.86 -7.72
C SER A 92 1.23 1.77 -8.83
N VAL A 93 0.74 1.61 -10.07
CA VAL A 93 1.10 2.51 -11.18
C VAL A 93 0.67 3.93 -10.87
N ALA A 94 -0.57 4.12 -10.42
CA ALA A 94 -1.08 5.44 -10.05
C ALA A 94 -0.26 6.07 -8.90
N ALA A 95 0.13 5.27 -7.93
CA ALA A 95 0.97 5.73 -6.81
C ALA A 95 2.36 6.17 -7.29
N VAL A 96 2.99 5.40 -8.17
CA VAL A 96 4.30 5.76 -8.73
C VAL A 96 4.21 7.08 -9.50
N GLU A 97 3.18 7.26 -10.32
CA GLU A 97 2.94 8.51 -11.06
C GLU A 97 2.78 9.69 -10.10
N PHE A 98 2.02 9.49 -9.03
CA PHE A 98 1.84 10.49 -7.98
C PHE A 98 3.18 10.88 -7.33
N PHE A 99 3.96 9.90 -6.88
CA PHE A 99 5.23 10.18 -6.22
C PHE A 99 6.22 10.86 -7.17
N ASN A 100 6.24 10.49 -8.44
CA ASN A 100 7.11 11.11 -9.43
C ASN A 100 6.71 12.55 -9.71
N LYS A 101 5.42 12.87 -9.65
CA LYS A 101 4.91 14.22 -9.85
C LYS A 101 5.38 15.18 -8.75
N TYR A 102 5.66 14.66 -7.56
CA TYR A 102 6.05 15.46 -6.38
C TYR A 102 7.42 15.03 -5.84
N ASP A 103 8.34 14.68 -6.72
CA ASP A 103 9.64 14.13 -6.32
C ASP A 103 10.71 15.18 -5.98
N THR A 104 10.39 16.46 -6.13
CA THR A 104 11.29 17.56 -5.75
C THR A 104 10.57 18.57 -4.86
N THR A 105 11.34 19.29 -4.04
CA THR A 105 10.78 20.36 -3.19
C THR A 105 10.10 21.46 -4.00
N GLU A 106 10.64 21.77 -5.18
CA GLU A 106 10.07 22.78 -6.07
C GLU A 106 8.69 22.37 -6.59
N LYS A 107 8.56 21.14 -7.05
CA LYS A 107 7.27 20.59 -7.52
C LYS A 107 6.23 20.58 -6.41
N ILE A 108 6.63 20.24 -5.19
CA ILE A 108 5.76 20.26 -4.02
C ILE A 108 5.30 21.69 -3.73
N ARG A 109 6.23 22.63 -3.66
CA ARG A 109 5.96 24.03 -3.32
C ARG A 109 5.00 24.68 -4.32
N GLU A 110 5.18 24.41 -5.60
CA GLU A 110 4.36 24.99 -6.67
C GLU A 110 2.95 24.42 -6.75
N ASN A 111 2.71 23.24 -6.16
CA ASN A 111 1.46 22.51 -6.36
C ASN A 111 0.86 21.95 -5.05
N LEU A 112 0.98 22.70 -3.93
CA LEU A 112 0.51 22.21 -2.62
C LEU A 112 -0.98 21.84 -2.59
N ALA A 113 -1.84 22.64 -3.20
CA ALA A 113 -3.29 22.36 -3.23
C ALA A 113 -3.60 21.10 -4.02
N GLU A 114 -2.91 20.90 -5.13
CA GLU A 114 -3.07 19.72 -5.97
C GLU A 114 -2.51 18.48 -5.27
N LEU A 115 -1.36 18.62 -4.62
CA LEU A 115 -0.76 17.56 -3.80
C LEU A 115 -1.74 17.09 -2.72
N GLU A 116 -2.35 18.03 -2.00
CA GLU A 116 -3.32 17.70 -0.95
C GLU A 116 -4.49 16.88 -1.48
N ARG A 117 -5.05 17.30 -2.61
CA ARG A 117 -6.18 16.61 -3.24
C ARG A 117 -5.79 15.21 -3.73
N GLU A 118 -4.67 15.10 -4.43
CA GLU A 118 -4.20 13.82 -4.97
C GLU A 118 -3.77 12.85 -3.87
N LEU A 119 -3.11 13.36 -2.82
CA LEU A 119 -2.73 12.55 -1.66
C LEU A 119 -3.97 11.96 -0.99
N ALA A 120 -5.01 12.76 -0.79
CA ALA A 120 -6.26 12.30 -0.18
C ALA A 120 -6.90 11.18 -1.01
N GLY A 121 -6.90 11.31 -2.33
CA GLY A 121 -7.45 10.29 -3.22
C GLY A 121 -6.70 8.97 -3.17
N ILE A 122 -5.38 9.03 -3.21
CA ILE A 122 -4.53 7.84 -3.12
C ILE A 122 -4.63 7.22 -1.74
N SER A 123 -4.62 8.03 -0.69
CA SER A 123 -4.76 7.56 0.69
C SER A 123 -6.05 6.77 0.88
N GLU A 124 -7.17 7.29 0.35
CA GLU A 124 -8.46 6.61 0.42
C GLU A 124 -8.44 5.28 -0.33
N ALA A 125 -7.89 5.25 -1.53
CA ALA A 125 -7.81 4.04 -2.35
C ALA A 125 -6.94 2.96 -1.67
N ILE A 126 -5.79 3.35 -1.13
CA ILE A 126 -4.88 2.45 -0.40
C ILE A 126 -5.55 1.93 0.87
N ASP A 127 -6.24 2.80 1.62
CA ASP A 127 -6.93 2.40 2.85
C ASP A 127 -8.02 1.35 2.57
N LYS A 128 -8.82 1.56 1.55
CA LYS A 128 -9.84 0.58 1.12
C LYS A 128 -9.20 -0.75 0.75
N ARG A 129 -8.07 -0.69 0.05
CA ARG A 129 -7.33 -1.88 -0.36
C ARG A 129 -6.82 -2.66 0.84
N MET A 130 -6.18 -1.97 1.79
CA MET A 130 -5.64 -2.60 2.99
C MET A 130 -6.74 -3.24 3.83
N LYS A 131 -7.88 -2.57 3.98
CA LYS A 131 -9.05 -3.12 4.69
C LYS A 131 -9.60 -4.37 4.00
N SER A 132 -9.64 -4.36 2.68
CA SER A 132 -10.09 -5.51 1.88
C SER A 132 -9.15 -6.71 2.06
N GLU A 133 -7.84 -6.47 2.06
CA GLU A 133 -6.85 -7.52 2.32
C GLU A 133 -6.98 -8.11 3.72
N GLU A 134 -7.07 -7.26 4.73
CA GLU A 134 -7.21 -7.67 6.13
C GLU A 134 -8.51 -8.44 6.37
N GLY A 135 -9.59 -8.07 5.70
CA GLY A 135 -10.89 -8.70 5.84
C GLY A 135 -11.10 -9.96 5.00
N SER A 136 -10.20 -10.24 4.05
CA SER A 136 -10.34 -11.39 3.15
C SER A 136 -9.05 -12.18 2.96
N LEU A 137 -8.08 -11.65 2.21
CA LEU A 137 -6.86 -12.39 1.85
C LEU A 137 -6.06 -12.85 3.05
N PHE A 138 -5.89 -12.00 4.05
CA PHE A 138 -5.14 -12.35 5.25
C PHE A 138 -5.86 -13.46 6.04
N ASN A 139 -7.18 -13.42 6.09
CA ASN A 139 -7.97 -14.46 6.75
C ASN A 139 -7.87 -15.80 6.04
N ILE A 140 -7.89 -15.81 4.72
CA ILE A 140 -7.70 -17.01 3.91
C ILE A 140 -6.29 -17.57 4.14
N TYR A 141 -5.30 -16.71 4.17
CA TYR A 141 -3.91 -17.08 4.43
C TYR A 141 -3.76 -17.74 5.80
N LYS A 142 -4.36 -17.13 6.83
CA LYS A 142 -4.39 -17.71 8.19
C LYS A 142 -5.03 -19.09 8.20
N ALA A 143 -6.15 -19.24 7.51
CA ALA A 143 -6.85 -20.52 7.44
C ALA A 143 -6.02 -21.59 6.72
N TYR A 144 -5.41 -21.24 5.59
CA TYR A 144 -4.60 -22.18 4.81
C TYR A 144 -3.39 -22.71 5.58
N PHE A 145 -2.73 -21.85 6.35
CA PHE A 145 -1.49 -22.19 7.06
C PHE A 145 -1.65 -22.36 8.57
N HIS A 146 -2.89 -22.39 9.06
CA HIS A 146 -3.22 -22.61 10.48
C HIS A 146 -2.54 -21.59 11.42
N LEU A 147 -2.59 -20.32 11.04
CA LEU A 147 -1.99 -19.24 11.81
C LEU A 147 -2.93 -18.63 12.86
#